data_c6110c6847cf76f87a4a1f7ac93c78e7
#
_entry.id   c6110c6847cf76f87a4a1f7ac93c78e7
#
_cell.length_a   1.000
_cell.length_b   1.000
_cell.length_c   1.000
_cell.angle_alpha   90.00
_cell.angle_beta   90.00
_cell.angle_gamma   90.00
#
_symmetry.space_group_name_H-M   'P 1'
#
loop_
_entity.id
_entity.type
_entity.pdbx_description
1 polymer ?
#
loop_
_entity_poly.entity_id
_entity_poly.type
_entity_poly.pdbx_seq_one_letter_code
_entity_poly.pdbx_strand_id
1 'polypeptide(L)'
;PNFTVDIPKPVALSLCPAERTPEGWHFAADPTAKYEVKAYAADGHTASATLSCTYGDHTAILTYTVSAAGVTITQSGDGEQHHTLPVLAFDGEIHPAVTVESSSVTVAYEGHTCRYTVNGGITDTGITAANRNGRYRALCASADGQLRIHIDII
;
A
#
# COMPACT_ATOMS: atom_id res chain seq x y z
N PRO A 1 10.97 30.55 -15.69
CA PRO A 1 11.58 29.69 -14.68
C PRO A 1 10.92 28.31 -14.77
N ASN A 2 11.71 27.29 -15.17
CA ASN A 2 11.27 25.92 -15.16
C ASN A 2 11.23 25.49 -13.69
N PHE A 3 10.04 25.39 -13.13
CA PHE A 3 9.84 24.64 -11.91
C PHE A 3 9.97 23.16 -12.26
N THR A 4 11.15 22.60 -12.14
CA THR A 4 11.28 21.17 -11.96
C THR A 4 10.73 20.87 -10.56
N VAL A 5 9.45 20.56 -10.50
CA VAL A 5 8.90 19.90 -9.34
C VAL A 5 9.56 18.52 -9.35
N ASP A 6 10.53 18.34 -8.48
CA ASP A 6 11.03 17.02 -8.15
C ASP A 6 9.86 16.30 -7.49
N ILE A 7 9.05 15.62 -8.30
CA ILE A 7 7.95 14.80 -7.78
C ILE A 7 8.65 13.66 -7.05
N PRO A 8 8.63 13.64 -5.71
CA PRO A 8 9.25 12.55 -4.96
C PRO A 8 8.67 11.26 -5.50
N LYS A 9 9.52 10.27 -5.73
CA LYS A 9 9.12 8.97 -6.29
C LYS A 9 7.80 8.54 -5.65
N PRO A 10 6.72 8.26 -6.40
CA PRO A 10 5.36 8.04 -5.86
C PRO A 10 5.23 6.78 -4.99
N VAL A 11 6.32 6.09 -4.76
CA VAL A 11 6.43 4.81 -4.07
C VAL A 11 5.85 4.79 -2.65
N ALA A 12 6.05 5.85 -1.87
CA ALA A 12 5.51 5.92 -0.50
C ALA A 12 4.02 6.33 -0.46
N LEU A 13 3.43 6.65 -1.62
CA LEU A 13 2.04 7.08 -1.77
C LEU A 13 1.15 5.99 -2.39
N SER A 14 1.73 4.86 -2.78
CA SER A 14 1.05 3.81 -3.51
C SER A 14 0.80 2.59 -2.63
N LEU A 15 -0.40 2.01 -2.76
CA LEU A 15 -0.73 0.67 -2.30
C LEU A 15 -0.28 -0.30 -3.38
N CYS A 16 0.94 -0.80 -3.31
CA CYS A 16 1.52 -1.66 -4.34
C CYS A 16 2.43 -2.74 -3.75
N PRO A 17 2.68 -3.82 -4.48
CA PRO A 17 3.70 -4.79 -4.11
C PRO A 17 5.07 -4.14 -3.91
N ALA A 18 5.85 -4.72 -3.04
CA ALA A 18 7.22 -4.30 -2.77
C ALA A 18 8.15 -5.51 -2.67
N GLU A 19 9.42 -5.26 -2.83
CA GLU A 19 10.50 -6.25 -2.70
C GLU A 19 11.59 -5.69 -1.79
N ARG A 20 12.11 -6.53 -0.91
CA ARG A 20 13.29 -6.18 -0.14
C ARG A 20 14.54 -6.70 -0.83
N THR A 21 15.43 -5.79 -1.19
CA THR A 21 16.69 -6.10 -1.83
C THR A 21 17.87 -5.74 -0.91
N PRO A 22 19.10 -6.19 -1.19
CA PRO A 22 20.29 -5.76 -0.44
C PRO A 22 20.50 -4.24 -0.46
N GLU A 23 20.05 -3.55 -1.51
CA GLU A 23 20.16 -2.09 -1.65
C GLU A 23 19.01 -1.34 -0.96
N GLY A 24 17.99 -2.06 -0.44
CA GLY A 24 16.83 -1.47 0.22
C GLY A 24 15.50 -1.95 -0.35
N TRP A 25 14.50 -1.09 -0.32
CA TRP A 25 13.16 -1.40 -0.81
C TRP A 25 13.01 -0.99 -2.28
N HIS A 26 12.47 -1.93 -3.10
CA HIS A 26 11.98 -1.69 -4.44
C HIS A 26 10.45 -1.79 -4.44
N PHE A 27 9.77 -0.80 -5.02
CA PHE A 27 8.31 -0.71 -5.01
C PHE A 27 7.77 -0.86 -6.44
N ALA A 28 6.74 -1.66 -6.60
CA ALA A 28 6.09 -1.91 -7.90
C ALA A 28 5.23 -0.72 -8.39
N ALA A 29 5.54 0.49 -7.96
CA ALA A 29 4.95 1.73 -8.44
C ALA A 29 5.81 2.45 -9.49
N ASP A 30 7.00 1.95 -9.78
CA ASP A 30 7.88 2.52 -10.79
C ASP A 30 7.47 2.09 -12.21
N PRO A 31 7.98 2.76 -13.26
CA PRO A 31 7.63 2.44 -14.64
C PRO A 31 8.08 1.06 -15.12
N THR A 32 8.92 0.35 -14.36
CA THR A 32 9.39 -1.00 -14.71
C THR A 32 8.39 -2.08 -14.31
N ALA A 33 7.51 -1.79 -13.36
CA ALA A 33 6.45 -2.70 -12.97
C ALA A 33 5.39 -2.83 -14.08
N LYS A 34 4.97 -4.06 -14.35
CA LYS A 34 3.96 -4.37 -15.38
C LYS A 34 2.73 -4.94 -14.71
N TYR A 35 1.58 -4.32 -14.98
CA TYR A 35 0.27 -4.76 -14.49
C TYR A 35 -0.60 -5.22 -15.64
N GLU A 36 -1.28 -6.34 -15.47
CA GLU A 36 -2.25 -6.88 -16.42
C GLU A 36 -3.54 -7.25 -15.69
N VAL A 37 -4.67 -6.70 -16.15
CA VAL A 37 -5.99 -7.04 -15.60
C VAL A 37 -6.36 -8.45 -16.06
N LYS A 38 -6.65 -9.32 -15.12
CA LYS A 38 -7.06 -10.72 -15.37
C LYS A 38 -8.56 -10.92 -15.25
N ALA A 39 -9.21 -10.23 -14.31
CA ALA A 39 -10.64 -10.31 -14.10
C ALA A 39 -11.17 -9.03 -13.45
N TYR A 40 -12.44 -8.74 -13.69
CA TYR A 40 -13.18 -7.66 -13.05
C TYR A 40 -14.64 -8.10 -12.83
N ALA A 41 -15.19 -7.77 -11.68
CA ALA A 41 -16.60 -8.01 -11.37
C ALA A 41 -17.15 -6.88 -10.50
N ALA A 42 -18.43 -6.51 -10.72
CA ALA A 42 -19.15 -5.57 -9.88
C ALA A 42 -20.64 -5.92 -9.87
N ASP A 43 -21.30 -5.82 -8.72
CA ASP A 43 -22.71 -6.15 -8.52
C ASP A 43 -23.55 -5.01 -7.90
N GLY A 44 -22.98 -3.80 -7.80
CA GLY A 44 -23.61 -2.64 -7.18
C GLY A 44 -23.39 -2.52 -5.65
N HIS A 45 -22.91 -3.55 -4.99
CA HIS A 45 -22.55 -3.56 -3.57
C HIS A 45 -21.07 -3.84 -3.35
N THR A 46 -20.49 -4.61 -4.24
CA THR A 46 -19.08 -5.02 -4.19
C THR A 46 -18.47 -4.88 -5.57
N ALA A 47 -17.25 -4.38 -5.64
CA ALA A 47 -16.44 -4.40 -6.85
C ALA A 47 -15.12 -5.12 -6.57
N SER A 48 -14.67 -5.93 -7.52
CA SER A 48 -13.37 -6.61 -7.42
C SER A 48 -12.61 -6.55 -8.73
N ALA A 49 -11.30 -6.47 -8.64
CA ALA A 49 -10.38 -6.57 -9.75
C ALA A 49 -9.23 -7.50 -9.39
N THR A 50 -8.89 -8.41 -10.30
CA THR A 50 -7.71 -9.28 -10.18
C THR A 50 -6.70 -8.89 -11.24
N LEU A 51 -5.46 -8.69 -10.80
CA LEU A 51 -4.34 -8.24 -11.62
C LEU A 51 -3.17 -9.19 -11.45
N SER A 52 -2.37 -9.38 -12.49
CA SER A 52 -0.99 -9.84 -12.31
C SER A 52 -0.06 -8.62 -12.29
N CYS A 53 0.92 -8.64 -11.40
CA CYS A 53 1.96 -7.63 -11.29
C CYS A 53 3.31 -8.31 -11.42
N THR A 54 4.12 -7.89 -12.39
CA THR A 54 5.51 -8.31 -12.53
C THR A 54 6.43 -7.14 -12.22
N TYR A 55 7.33 -7.33 -11.27
CA TYR A 55 8.28 -6.30 -10.80
C TYR A 55 9.58 -6.98 -10.34
N GLY A 56 10.72 -6.44 -10.78
CA GLY A 56 11.98 -7.15 -10.62
C GLY A 56 11.90 -8.55 -11.21
N ASP A 57 12.30 -9.55 -10.42
CA ASP A 57 12.22 -10.99 -10.78
C ASP A 57 10.95 -11.67 -10.21
N HIS A 58 10.01 -10.88 -9.66
CA HIS A 58 8.82 -11.38 -9.01
C HIS A 58 7.56 -11.19 -9.84
N THR A 59 6.63 -12.12 -9.70
CA THR A 59 5.26 -11.99 -10.19
C THR A 59 4.30 -12.30 -9.06
N ALA A 60 3.36 -11.41 -8.83
CA ALA A 60 2.30 -11.57 -7.85
C ALA A 60 0.92 -11.45 -8.50
N ILE A 61 -0.05 -12.17 -7.97
CA ILE A 61 -1.46 -12.01 -8.29
C ILE A 61 -2.10 -11.17 -7.18
N LEU A 62 -2.73 -10.07 -7.59
CA LEU A 62 -3.40 -9.12 -6.71
C LEU A 62 -4.89 -9.20 -6.92
N THR A 63 -5.66 -9.26 -5.84
CA THR A 63 -7.11 -9.07 -5.90
C THR A 63 -7.49 -7.93 -4.97
N TYR A 64 -8.11 -6.90 -5.53
CA TYR A 64 -8.70 -5.78 -4.81
C TYR A 64 -10.20 -5.97 -4.74
N THR A 65 -10.76 -5.87 -3.54
CA THR A 65 -12.21 -5.93 -3.33
C THR A 65 -12.65 -4.73 -2.52
N VAL A 66 -13.63 -3.98 -3.03
CA VAL A 66 -14.20 -2.80 -2.38
C VAL A 66 -15.66 -3.10 -2.05
N SER A 67 -16.06 -2.83 -0.82
CA SER A 67 -17.44 -2.98 -0.34
C SER A 67 -17.75 -1.95 0.75
N ALA A 68 -18.96 -1.99 1.30
CA ALA A 68 -19.31 -1.17 2.46
C ALA A 68 -18.46 -1.47 3.71
N ALA A 69 -17.84 -2.66 3.79
CA ALA A 69 -16.94 -3.05 4.87
C ALA A 69 -15.50 -2.52 4.70
N GLY A 70 -15.21 -1.83 3.62
CA GLY A 70 -13.88 -1.30 3.31
C GLY A 70 -13.23 -1.94 2.10
N VAL A 71 -11.90 -1.93 2.07
CA VAL A 71 -11.08 -2.47 0.98
C VAL A 71 -10.30 -3.67 1.48
N THR A 72 -10.36 -4.77 0.75
CA THR A 72 -9.50 -5.93 0.98
C THR A 72 -8.55 -6.10 -0.20
N ILE A 73 -7.26 -6.27 0.11
CA ILE A 73 -6.21 -6.57 -0.87
C ILE A 73 -5.66 -7.95 -0.53
N THR A 74 -5.63 -8.84 -1.50
CA THR A 74 -4.95 -10.13 -1.39
C THR A 74 -3.83 -10.17 -2.42
N GLN A 75 -2.62 -10.49 -1.96
CA GLN A 75 -1.45 -10.66 -2.81
C GLN A 75 -0.91 -12.07 -2.63
N SER A 76 -0.75 -12.81 -3.72
CA SER A 76 -0.25 -14.19 -3.72
C SER A 76 0.91 -14.35 -4.69
N GLY A 77 1.90 -15.12 -4.31
CA GLY A 77 3.08 -15.42 -5.11
C GLY A 77 4.01 -16.39 -4.38
N ASP A 78 5.14 -16.65 -4.98
CA ASP A 78 6.16 -17.49 -4.36
C ASP A 78 6.94 -16.71 -3.30
N GLY A 79 7.19 -17.35 -2.15
CA GLY A 79 7.94 -16.78 -1.05
C GLY A 79 7.23 -15.68 -0.29
N GLU A 80 8.02 -14.87 0.40
CA GLU A 80 7.50 -13.77 1.23
C GLU A 80 6.95 -12.65 0.36
N GLN A 81 5.69 -12.31 0.59
CA GLN A 81 4.98 -11.22 -0.08
C GLN A 81 5.10 -9.94 0.73
N HIS A 82 5.34 -8.83 0.05
CA HIS A 82 5.41 -7.50 0.63
C HIS A 82 4.48 -6.54 -0.09
N HIS A 83 3.81 -5.66 0.66
CA HIS A 83 2.90 -4.65 0.10
C HIS A 83 3.01 -3.34 0.88
N THR A 84 3.13 -2.23 0.16
CA THR A 84 3.27 -0.91 0.77
C THR A 84 1.95 -0.42 1.36
N LEU A 85 2.02 0.11 2.57
CA LEU A 85 0.94 0.80 3.26
C LEU A 85 1.32 2.28 3.42
N PRO A 86 0.77 3.19 2.58
CA PRO A 86 1.01 4.62 2.74
C PRO A 86 0.23 5.16 3.94
N VAL A 87 0.94 5.82 4.85
CA VAL A 87 0.38 6.38 6.09
C VAL A 87 0.63 7.88 6.12
N LEU A 88 -0.44 8.67 6.24
CA LEU A 88 -0.33 10.12 6.38
C LEU A 88 0.39 10.45 7.70
N ALA A 89 1.49 11.19 7.61
CA ALA A 89 2.32 11.58 8.75
C ALA A 89 2.18 13.07 9.10
N PHE A 90 1.83 13.91 8.11
CA PHE A 90 1.66 15.35 8.29
C PHE A 90 0.93 15.95 7.08
N ASP A 91 -0.10 16.74 7.28
CA ASP A 91 -0.89 17.35 6.18
C ASP A 91 -0.45 18.77 5.82
N GLY A 92 0.53 19.33 6.53
CA GLY A 92 0.97 20.72 6.44
C GLY A 92 0.63 21.55 7.68
N GLU A 93 -0.34 21.11 8.49
CA GLU A 93 -0.78 21.75 9.73
C GLU A 93 -0.87 20.76 10.88
N ILE A 94 -1.38 19.55 10.63
CA ILE A 94 -1.70 18.54 11.64
C ILE A 94 -0.85 17.29 11.46
N HIS A 95 -0.41 16.72 12.56
CA HIS A 95 0.16 15.37 12.63
C HIS A 95 -0.94 14.39 13.04
N PRO A 96 -1.40 13.48 12.15
CA PRO A 96 -2.31 12.41 12.54
C PRO A 96 -1.75 11.56 13.68
N ALA A 97 -2.62 11.06 14.55
CA ALA A 97 -2.21 10.06 15.53
C ALA A 97 -2.07 8.71 14.83
N VAL A 98 -0.83 8.22 14.75
CA VAL A 98 -0.49 6.95 14.11
C VAL A 98 -0.05 5.96 15.16
N THR A 99 -0.74 4.83 15.25
CA THR A 99 -0.39 3.69 16.09
C THR A 99 -0.02 2.50 15.20
N VAL A 100 1.17 1.97 15.39
CA VAL A 100 1.67 0.80 14.65
C VAL A 100 1.82 -0.36 15.62
N GLU A 101 1.14 -1.46 15.33
CA GLU A 101 1.22 -2.73 16.05
C GLU A 101 1.84 -3.80 15.14
N SER A 102 2.00 -5.00 15.64
CA SER A 102 2.64 -6.09 14.88
C SER A 102 1.91 -6.43 13.58
N SER A 103 0.58 -6.32 13.57
CA SER A 103 -0.28 -6.69 12.43
C SER A 103 -1.38 -5.67 12.10
N SER A 104 -1.30 -4.48 12.68
CA SER A 104 -2.24 -3.39 12.37
C SER A 104 -1.59 -2.02 12.40
N VAL A 105 -2.16 -1.10 11.64
CA VAL A 105 -1.85 0.34 11.70
C VAL A 105 -3.15 1.10 11.79
N THR A 106 -3.22 2.02 12.73
CA THR A 106 -4.35 2.92 12.90
C THR A 106 -3.89 4.36 12.69
N VAL A 107 -4.62 5.10 11.88
CA VAL A 107 -4.38 6.53 11.60
C VAL A 107 -5.63 7.30 11.98
N ALA A 108 -5.57 8.09 13.04
CA ALA A 108 -6.67 8.97 13.45
C ALA A 108 -6.40 10.39 12.96
N TYR A 109 -7.33 10.91 12.16
CA TYR A 109 -7.23 12.22 11.53
C TYR A 109 -8.60 12.86 11.36
N GLU A 110 -8.75 14.10 11.85
CA GLU A 110 -9.98 14.91 11.74
C GLU A 110 -11.29 14.17 12.12
N GLY A 111 -11.25 13.41 13.22
CA GLY A 111 -12.42 12.70 13.73
C GLY A 111 -12.72 11.37 13.04
N HIS A 112 -11.92 10.98 12.06
CA HIS A 112 -11.99 9.69 11.38
C HIS A 112 -10.79 8.82 11.73
N THR A 113 -10.99 7.52 11.68
CA THR A 113 -9.92 6.54 11.91
C THR A 113 -9.84 5.59 10.74
N CYS A 114 -8.69 5.56 10.07
CA CYS A 114 -8.37 4.54 9.07
C CYS A 114 -7.54 3.45 9.74
N ARG A 115 -7.92 2.19 9.55
CA ARG A 115 -7.17 1.05 10.07
C ARG A 115 -6.80 0.07 8.96
N TYR A 116 -5.52 -0.29 8.93
CA TYR A 116 -4.98 -1.39 8.15
C TYR A 116 -4.82 -2.60 9.07
N THR A 117 -5.33 -3.74 8.66
CA THR A 117 -5.13 -5.02 9.35
C THR A 117 -4.52 -6.02 8.38
N VAL A 118 -3.48 -6.74 8.79
CA VAL A 118 -2.78 -7.71 7.95
C VAL A 118 -2.74 -9.09 8.62
N ASN A 119 -2.64 -10.15 7.80
CA ASN A 119 -2.49 -11.52 8.29
C ASN A 119 -1.03 -11.88 8.61
N GLY A 120 -0.11 -10.94 8.50
CA GLY A 120 1.32 -11.11 8.75
C GLY A 120 1.88 -10.00 9.61
N GLY A 121 3.08 -9.54 9.29
CA GLY A 121 3.77 -8.48 10.00
C GLY A 121 3.74 -7.13 9.31
N ILE A 122 4.06 -6.08 10.06
CA ILE A 122 4.23 -4.72 9.54
C ILE A 122 5.61 -4.20 9.93
N THR A 123 6.32 -3.64 8.96
CA THR A 123 7.66 -3.05 9.15
C THR A 123 7.66 -1.60 8.66
N ASP A 124 8.30 -0.70 9.40
CA ASP A 124 8.57 0.66 8.92
C ASP A 124 9.74 0.61 7.94
N THR A 125 9.54 1.10 6.73
CA THR A 125 10.60 1.15 5.72
C THR A 125 11.59 2.29 5.92
N GLY A 126 11.24 3.27 6.75
CA GLY A 126 11.97 4.53 6.91
C GLY A 126 11.84 5.49 5.72
N ILE A 127 11.06 5.12 4.69
CA ILE A 127 10.90 5.92 3.47
C ILE A 127 9.71 6.85 3.64
N THR A 128 9.91 8.11 3.27
CA THR A 128 8.87 9.14 3.25
C THR A 128 8.76 9.77 1.87
N ALA A 129 7.56 10.23 1.53
CA ALA A 129 7.30 11.04 0.36
C ALA A 129 6.26 12.11 0.67
N ALA A 130 6.22 13.16 -0.13
CA ALA A 130 5.25 14.24 0.02
C ALA A 130 4.54 14.52 -1.30
N ASN A 131 3.29 14.95 -1.20
CA ASN A 131 2.51 15.50 -2.29
C ASN A 131 1.79 16.77 -1.80
N ARG A 132 0.88 17.30 -2.62
CA ARG A 132 0.09 18.49 -2.26
C ARG A 132 -0.81 18.32 -1.02
N ASN A 133 -1.10 17.07 -0.64
CA ASN A 133 -2.00 16.75 0.49
C ASN A 133 -1.21 16.44 1.78
N GLY A 134 0.12 16.38 1.72
CA GLY A 134 0.92 16.18 2.92
C GLY A 134 2.13 15.28 2.71
N ARG A 135 2.73 14.92 3.83
CA ARG A 135 3.85 13.99 3.93
C ARG A 135 3.34 12.63 4.40
N TYR A 136 3.80 11.59 3.74
CA TYR A 136 3.47 10.20 4.04
C TYR A 136 4.73 9.43 4.42
N ARG A 137 4.54 8.39 5.21
CA ARG A 137 5.56 7.35 5.43
C ARG A 137 5.07 6.01 4.86
N ALA A 138 5.98 5.27 4.28
CA ALA A 138 5.72 3.94 3.77
C ALA A 138 5.98 2.92 4.89
N LEU A 139 4.94 2.25 5.35
CA LEU A 139 5.04 0.99 6.05
C LEU A 139 4.96 -0.14 5.03
N CYS A 140 5.40 -1.32 5.40
CA CYS A 140 5.32 -2.51 4.56
C CYS A 140 4.68 -3.66 5.32
N ALA A 141 3.58 -4.18 4.78
CA ALA A 141 2.96 -5.42 5.22
C ALA A 141 3.71 -6.60 4.60
N SER A 142 3.88 -7.70 5.34
CA SER A 142 4.52 -8.92 4.84
C SER A 142 3.86 -10.18 5.38
N ALA A 143 3.79 -11.22 4.53
CA ALA A 143 3.39 -12.58 4.88
C ALA A 143 3.97 -13.57 3.88
N ASP A 144 4.16 -14.82 4.29
CA ASP A 144 4.65 -15.87 3.40
C ASP A 144 3.53 -16.42 2.51
N GLY A 145 3.82 -16.52 1.21
CA GLY A 145 2.93 -17.07 0.18
C GLY A 145 1.70 -16.23 -0.14
N GLN A 146 0.88 -15.88 0.85
CA GLN A 146 -0.32 -15.07 0.69
C GLN A 146 -0.39 -13.98 1.76
N LEU A 147 -0.40 -12.73 1.31
CA LEU A 147 -0.62 -11.55 2.12
C LEU A 147 -2.06 -11.06 1.93
N ARG A 148 -2.76 -10.82 3.04
CA ARG A 148 -4.08 -10.18 3.05
C ARG A 148 -4.03 -8.90 3.87
N ILE A 149 -4.52 -7.83 3.29
CA ILE A 149 -4.66 -6.52 3.91
C ILE A 149 -6.13 -6.13 3.89
N HIS A 150 -6.66 -5.73 5.02
CA HIS A 150 -7.99 -5.12 5.12
C HIS A 150 -7.84 -3.67 5.57
N ILE A 151 -8.55 -2.77 4.90
CA ILE A 151 -8.55 -1.33 5.16
C ILE A 151 -9.98 -0.93 5.46
N ASP A 152 -10.23 -0.42 6.65
CA ASP A 152 -11.53 0.09 7.07
C ASP A 152 -11.42 1.53 7.62
N ILE A 153 -12.51 2.27 7.52
CA ILE A 153 -12.68 3.58 8.16
C ILE A 153 -13.75 3.43 9.24
N ILE A 154 -13.37 3.80 10.46
CA ILE A 154 -14.18 3.62 11.68
C ILE A 154 -14.65 4.98 12.17
#